data_52edbb6ee28e8c00942d25856ad8aa28
#
_entry.id   52edbb6ee28e8c00942d25856ad8aa28
#
_cell.length_a   1.000
_cell.length_b   1.000
_cell.length_c   1.000
_cell.angle_alpha   90.00
_cell.angle_beta   90.00
_cell.angle_gamma   90.00
#
_symmetry.space_group_name_H-M   'P 1'
#
loop_
_entity.id
_entity.type
_entity.pdbx_description
1 polymer ?
#
loop_
_entity_poly.entity_id
_entity_poly.type
_entity_poly.pdbx_seq_one_letter_code
_entity_poly.pdbx_strand_id
1 'polypeptide(L)'
;MLNTVLIVPKLNPNTPTLMDGEVRLFKRKHSKVWQVAFTLDGRQVRVSSKKRIVKDAVTAAREIYLDYRFRQKNGLPVISKRFADVAALCRATMKQQLDKGVGKKSFRDYIIVIDKYLVPFFGDIFVTSIDYEMLQKFARWREAKMGREPRSSTLNTHNSALNRIFDDAVARGYMNKSQ
;
A
#
# COMPACT_ATOMS: atom_id res chain seq x y z
N MET A 1 3.14 -25.03 -14.26
CA MET A 1 3.12 -23.81 -15.07
C MET A 1 1.68 -23.45 -15.35
N LEU A 2 1.10 -22.52 -14.62
CA LEU A 2 -0.28 -22.04 -14.86
C LEU A 2 -0.17 -20.74 -15.64
N ASN A 3 -0.46 -20.79 -16.94
CA ASN A 3 -0.62 -19.62 -17.79
C ASN A 3 -1.86 -18.84 -17.33
N THR A 4 -1.68 -17.83 -16.49
CA THR A 4 -2.73 -16.86 -16.22
C THR A 4 -2.86 -15.97 -17.46
N VAL A 5 -3.78 -16.31 -18.33
CA VAL A 5 -4.20 -15.48 -19.46
C VAL A 5 -4.79 -14.20 -18.85
N LEU A 6 -4.01 -13.10 -18.89
CA LEU A 6 -4.50 -11.77 -18.59
C LEU A 6 -5.56 -11.42 -19.66
N ILE A 7 -6.84 -11.52 -19.30
CA ILE A 7 -7.94 -11.02 -20.12
C ILE A 7 -7.76 -9.51 -20.24
N VAL A 8 -7.16 -9.07 -21.35
CA VAL A 8 -7.12 -7.65 -21.71
C VAL A 8 -8.54 -7.28 -22.17
N PRO A 9 -9.27 -6.41 -21.44
CA PRO A 9 -10.59 -5.99 -21.88
C PRO A 9 -10.48 -5.37 -23.28
N LYS A 10 -11.34 -5.80 -24.23
CA LYS A 10 -11.42 -5.23 -25.57
C LYS A 10 -11.53 -3.70 -25.47
N LEU A 11 -10.61 -3.00 -26.11
CA LEU A 11 -10.57 -1.55 -26.16
C LEU A 11 -11.79 -1.01 -26.90
N ASN A 12 -12.46 -0.04 -26.29
CA ASN A 12 -13.39 0.82 -27.00
C ASN A 12 -12.54 1.76 -27.90
N PRO A 13 -12.72 1.80 -29.22
CA PRO A 13 -11.88 2.56 -30.15
C PRO A 13 -11.86 4.08 -29.85
N ASN A 14 -12.80 4.57 -29.07
CA ASN A 14 -12.87 5.98 -28.63
C ASN A 14 -12.15 6.27 -27.29
N THR A 15 -11.29 5.37 -26.80
CA THR A 15 -10.54 5.60 -25.56
C THR A 15 -9.29 6.41 -25.87
N PRO A 16 -9.11 7.65 -25.34
CA PRO A 16 -7.92 8.43 -25.57
C PRO A 16 -6.66 7.67 -25.07
N THR A 17 -5.70 7.49 -25.95
CA THR A 17 -4.37 6.97 -25.63
C THR A 17 -3.33 8.07 -25.73
N LEU A 18 -2.34 8.06 -24.86
CA LEU A 18 -1.27 9.04 -24.78
C LEU A 18 0.08 8.29 -24.70
N MET A 19 1.18 9.01 -24.94
CA MET A 19 2.52 8.44 -24.86
C MET A 19 2.64 7.15 -25.70
N ASP A 20 2.36 7.26 -27.01
CA ASP A 20 2.42 6.17 -27.99
C ASP A 20 1.66 4.89 -27.58
N GLY A 21 0.52 5.09 -26.89
CA GLY A 21 -0.35 4.00 -26.43
C GLY A 21 -0.03 3.45 -25.04
N GLU A 22 1.04 3.90 -24.38
CA GLU A 22 1.41 3.43 -23.05
C GLU A 22 0.40 3.84 -21.98
N VAL A 23 -0.26 5.00 -22.14
CA VAL A 23 -1.23 5.54 -21.15
C VAL A 23 -2.61 5.57 -21.75
N ARG A 24 -3.59 5.05 -21.04
CA ARG A 24 -4.99 4.97 -21.44
C ARG A 24 -5.87 5.75 -20.49
N LEU A 25 -6.83 6.50 -21.04
CA LEU A 25 -7.88 7.16 -20.29
C LEU A 25 -9.20 6.43 -20.48
N PHE A 26 -9.90 6.10 -19.40
CA PHE A 26 -11.22 5.45 -19.48
C PHE A 26 -12.14 5.93 -18.35
N LYS A 27 -13.44 5.72 -18.51
CA LYS A 27 -14.43 5.93 -17.45
C LYS A 27 -14.96 4.59 -16.94
N ARG A 28 -15.21 4.48 -15.65
CA ARG A 28 -15.95 3.34 -15.07
C ARG A 28 -17.46 3.54 -15.35
N LYS A 29 -18.20 2.44 -15.44
CA LYS A 29 -19.61 2.41 -15.85
C LYS A 29 -20.52 3.47 -15.17
N HIS A 30 -20.29 3.82 -13.94
CA HIS A 30 -21.12 4.79 -13.21
C HIS A 30 -20.31 6.01 -12.72
N SER A 31 -19.14 6.28 -13.31
CA SER A 31 -18.27 7.36 -12.89
C SER A 31 -18.20 8.47 -13.93
N LYS A 32 -18.36 9.71 -13.49
CA LYS A 32 -18.10 10.91 -14.31
C LYS A 32 -16.61 11.26 -14.36
N VAL A 33 -15.76 10.61 -13.51
CA VAL A 33 -14.33 10.91 -13.39
C VAL A 33 -13.52 9.98 -14.28
N TRP A 34 -12.57 10.54 -15.02
CA TRP A 34 -11.63 9.80 -15.83
C TRP A 34 -10.63 9.03 -14.99
N GLN A 35 -10.34 7.82 -15.41
CA GLN A 35 -9.31 6.95 -14.85
C GLN A 35 -8.13 6.90 -15.82
N VAL A 36 -6.94 6.75 -15.28
CA VAL A 36 -5.68 6.57 -16.00
C VAL A 36 -5.21 5.15 -15.80
N ALA A 37 -4.82 4.47 -16.85
CA ALA A 37 -4.22 3.14 -16.79
C ALA A 37 -2.95 3.08 -17.63
N PHE A 38 -1.91 2.47 -17.09
CA PHE A 38 -0.64 2.20 -17.76
C PHE A 38 0.04 0.99 -17.13
N THR A 39 1.09 0.47 -17.76
CA THR A 39 1.86 -0.67 -17.25
C THR A 39 3.27 -0.22 -16.88
N LEU A 40 3.75 -0.60 -15.70
CA LEU A 40 5.11 -0.43 -15.23
C LEU A 40 5.64 -1.77 -14.72
N ASP A 41 6.81 -2.20 -15.18
CA ASP A 41 7.44 -3.48 -14.81
C ASP A 41 6.46 -4.68 -14.87
N GLY A 42 5.68 -4.75 -15.95
CA GLY A 42 4.68 -5.80 -16.13
C GLY A 42 3.43 -5.69 -15.21
N ARG A 43 3.37 -4.70 -14.33
CA ARG A 43 2.24 -4.47 -13.43
C ARG A 43 1.34 -3.35 -13.95
N GLN A 44 0.04 -3.63 -14.03
CA GLN A 44 -0.92 -2.64 -14.42
C GLN A 44 -1.23 -1.68 -13.27
N VAL A 45 -1.02 -0.38 -13.50
CA VAL A 45 -1.40 0.72 -12.60
C VAL A 45 -2.71 1.31 -13.10
N ARG A 46 -3.66 1.51 -12.18
CA ARG A 46 -4.93 2.20 -12.44
C ARG A 46 -5.17 3.24 -11.35
N VAL A 47 -5.27 4.51 -11.74
CA VAL A 47 -5.41 5.62 -10.82
C VAL A 47 -6.44 6.62 -11.32
N SER A 48 -7.11 7.34 -10.42
CA SER A 48 -8.07 8.37 -10.80
C SER A 48 -7.34 9.66 -11.22
N SER A 49 -7.73 10.25 -12.35
CA SER A 49 -7.27 11.59 -12.73
C SER A 49 -7.89 12.70 -11.87
N LYS A 50 -8.93 12.38 -11.09
CA LYS A 50 -9.78 13.33 -10.35
C LYS A 50 -10.45 14.39 -11.25
N LYS A 51 -10.39 14.24 -12.57
CA LYS A 51 -10.93 15.17 -13.57
C LYS A 51 -12.15 14.58 -14.26
N ARG A 52 -13.13 15.44 -14.55
CA ARG A 52 -14.37 15.09 -15.29
C ARG A 52 -14.30 15.45 -16.76
N ILE A 53 -13.53 16.50 -17.10
CA ILE A 53 -13.33 17.01 -18.46
C ILE A 53 -12.14 16.24 -19.06
N VAL A 54 -12.27 15.78 -20.31
CA VAL A 54 -11.25 14.97 -21.00
C VAL A 54 -9.94 15.73 -21.18
N LYS A 55 -9.97 17.00 -21.53
CA LYS A 55 -8.78 17.84 -21.71
C LYS A 55 -7.93 17.89 -20.43
N ASP A 56 -8.57 18.16 -19.29
CA ASP A 56 -7.91 18.22 -17.99
C ASP A 56 -7.41 16.83 -17.54
N ALA A 57 -8.17 15.78 -17.90
CA ALA A 57 -7.78 14.41 -17.62
C ALA A 57 -6.55 13.97 -18.41
N VAL A 58 -6.39 14.45 -19.66
CA VAL A 58 -5.18 14.23 -20.48
C VAL A 58 -3.97 14.85 -19.84
N THR A 59 -4.07 16.10 -19.37
CA THR A 59 -2.95 16.78 -18.67
C THR A 59 -2.59 16.03 -17.38
N ALA A 60 -3.58 15.74 -16.55
CA ALA A 60 -3.38 14.99 -15.31
C ALA A 60 -2.81 13.60 -15.56
N ALA A 61 -3.20 12.91 -16.64
CA ALA A 61 -2.68 11.59 -16.98
C ALA A 61 -1.19 11.61 -17.33
N ARG A 62 -0.73 12.66 -18.03
CA ARG A 62 0.71 12.85 -18.33
C ARG A 62 1.51 13.08 -17.06
N GLU A 63 1.05 13.97 -16.19
CA GLU A 63 1.70 14.28 -14.91
C GLU A 63 1.80 13.01 -14.03
N ILE A 64 0.69 12.29 -13.89
CA ILE A 64 0.64 11.02 -13.13
C ILE A 64 1.65 10.02 -13.72
N TYR A 65 1.63 9.79 -15.02
CA TYR A 65 2.53 8.83 -15.67
C TYR A 65 4.00 9.20 -15.46
N LEU A 66 4.35 10.48 -15.63
CA LEU A 66 5.72 10.97 -15.43
C LEU A 66 6.17 10.83 -13.96
N ASP A 67 5.30 11.11 -12.98
CA ASP A 67 5.60 10.89 -11.56
C ASP A 67 5.88 9.40 -11.28
N TYR A 68 5.05 8.51 -11.81
CA TYR A 68 5.24 7.07 -11.65
C TYR A 68 6.54 6.58 -12.31
N ARG A 69 6.86 7.07 -13.50
CA ARG A 69 8.14 6.77 -14.19
C ARG A 69 9.34 7.32 -13.42
N PHE A 70 9.22 8.53 -12.87
CA PHE A 70 10.25 9.11 -12.01
C PHE A 70 10.48 8.25 -10.75
N ARG A 71 9.41 7.83 -10.08
CA ARG A 71 9.50 6.93 -8.92
C ARG A 71 10.18 5.62 -9.28
N GLN A 72 9.77 5.00 -10.37
CA GLN A 72 10.39 3.78 -10.88
C GLN A 72 11.88 3.95 -11.13
N LYS A 73 12.26 5.00 -11.87
CA LYS A 73 13.66 5.29 -12.23
C LYS A 73 14.54 5.53 -10.98
N ASN A 74 13.98 6.11 -9.94
CA ASN A 74 14.70 6.42 -8.69
C ASN A 74 14.51 5.33 -7.60
N GLY A 75 13.97 4.17 -7.94
CA GLY A 75 13.74 3.09 -6.98
C GLY A 75 12.75 3.44 -5.88
N LEU A 76 11.88 4.45 -6.07
CA LEU A 76 10.85 4.82 -5.12
C LEU A 76 9.63 3.90 -5.25
N PRO A 77 8.84 3.66 -4.20
CA PRO A 77 7.64 2.83 -4.27
C PRO A 77 6.65 3.37 -5.30
N VAL A 78 6.34 2.56 -6.28
CA VAL A 78 5.36 2.87 -7.34
C VAL A 78 3.94 2.69 -6.83
N ILE A 79 3.72 1.73 -5.94
CA ILE A 79 2.43 1.41 -5.35
C ILE A 79 2.60 1.44 -3.83
N SER A 80 1.86 2.31 -3.16
CA SER A 80 1.74 2.28 -1.70
C SER A 80 0.40 1.68 -1.28
N LYS A 81 0.35 1.10 -0.10
CA LYS A 81 -0.86 0.51 0.50
C LYS A 81 -1.16 1.16 1.84
N ARG A 82 -2.44 1.15 2.23
CA ARG A 82 -2.81 1.52 3.61
C ARG A 82 -2.20 0.52 4.58
N PHE A 83 -1.86 1.02 5.75
CA PHE A 83 -1.29 0.18 6.81
C PHE A 83 -2.19 -1.00 7.15
N ALA A 84 -3.51 -0.80 7.23
CA ALA A 84 -4.47 -1.87 7.50
C ALA A 84 -4.41 -3.00 6.47
N ASP A 85 -4.24 -2.68 5.18
CA ASP A 85 -4.15 -3.69 4.11
C ASP A 85 -2.88 -4.54 4.26
N VAL A 86 -1.74 -3.90 4.54
CA VAL A 86 -0.46 -4.61 4.75
C VAL A 86 -0.49 -5.42 6.04
N ALA A 87 -1.03 -4.85 7.12
CA ALA A 87 -1.20 -5.54 8.40
C ALA A 87 -2.08 -6.79 8.26
N ALA A 88 -3.15 -6.72 7.46
CA ALA A 88 -4.01 -7.88 7.20
C ALA A 88 -3.26 -9.02 6.49
N LEU A 89 -2.43 -8.69 5.48
CA LEU A 89 -1.60 -9.66 4.77
C LEU A 89 -0.54 -10.27 5.69
N CYS A 90 0.18 -9.44 6.45
CA CYS A 90 1.19 -9.86 7.41
C CYS A 90 0.59 -10.79 8.48
N ARG A 91 -0.57 -10.42 9.04
CA ARG A 91 -1.31 -11.22 10.02
C ARG A 91 -1.74 -12.58 9.45
N ALA A 92 -2.26 -12.62 8.21
CA ALA A 92 -2.64 -13.85 7.55
C ALA A 92 -1.44 -14.79 7.39
N THR A 93 -0.29 -14.27 6.98
CA THR A 93 0.96 -15.03 6.87
C THR A 93 1.41 -15.59 8.22
N MET A 94 1.38 -14.78 9.28
CA MET A 94 1.75 -15.24 10.63
C MET A 94 0.80 -16.33 11.16
N LYS A 95 -0.51 -16.18 10.96
CA LYS A 95 -1.49 -17.21 11.32
C LYS A 95 -1.21 -18.52 10.59
N GLN A 96 -1.03 -18.47 9.28
CA GLN A 96 -0.69 -19.66 8.49
C GLN A 96 0.56 -20.36 8.98
N GLN A 97 1.60 -19.60 9.39
CA GLN A 97 2.84 -20.18 9.93
C GLN A 97 2.62 -20.82 11.31
N LEU A 98 1.80 -20.20 12.16
CA LEU A 98 1.42 -20.78 13.45
C LEU A 98 0.64 -22.09 13.29
N ASP A 99 -0.33 -22.11 12.37
CA ASP A 99 -1.17 -23.30 12.09
C ASP A 99 -0.35 -24.46 11.55
N LYS A 100 0.72 -24.16 10.78
CA LYS A 100 1.69 -25.16 10.29
C LYS A 100 2.76 -25.55 11.31
N GLY A 101 2.74 -24.97 12.50
CA GLY A 101 3.74 -25.25 13.54
C GLY A 101 5.16 -24.71 13.28
N VAL A 102 5.36 -23.93 12.20
CA VAL A 102 6.68 -23.34 11.85
C VAL A 102 6.82 -21.88 12.28
N GLY A 103 5.76 -21.27 12.78
CA GLY A 103 5.72 -19.89 13.23
C GLY A 103 6.39 -19.67 14.59
N LYS A 104 7.01 -18.49 14.78
CA LYS A 104 7.52 -18.09 16.09
C LYS A 104 6.36 -17.96 17.08
N LYS A 105 6.53 -18.41 18.32
CA LYS A 105 5.53 -18.28 19.41
C LYS A 105 5.07 -16.82 19.61
N SER A 106 6.01 -15.85 19.46
CA SER A 106 5.73 -14.41 19.55
C SER A 106 4.76 -13.87 18.50
N PHE A 107 4.46 -14.62 17.43
CA PHE A 107 3.48 -14.17 16.43
C PHE A 107 2.08 -14.03 17.00
N ARG A 108 1.73 -14.80 18.02
CA ARG A 108 0.44 -14.62 18.74
C ARG A 108 0.36 -13.23 19.37
N ASP A 109 1.44 -12.81 20.04
CA ASP A 109 1.49 -11.50 20.68
C ASP A 109 1.52 -10.38 19.64
N TYR A 110 2.24 -10.56 18.51
CA TYR A 110 2.27 -9.57 17.43
C TYR A 110 0.87 -9.38 16.81
N ILE A 111 0.12 -10.45 16.59
CA ILE A 111 -1.27 -10.37 16.08
C ILE A 111 -2.15 -9.55 17.03
N ILE A 112 -2.05 -9.80 18.35
CA ILE A 112 -2.78 -9.03 19.36
C ILE A 112 -2.41 -7.54 19.32
N VAL A 113 -1.11 -7.24 19.22
CA VAL A 113 -0.60 -5.85 19.14
C VAL A 113 -1.09 -5.17 17.86
N ILE A 114 -1.05 -5.87 16.73
CA ILE A 114 -1.54 -5.35 15.44
C ILE A 114 -3.02 -4.97 15.55
N ASP A 115 -3.86 -5.88 16.06
CA ASP A 115 -5.30 -5.67 16.11
C ASP A 115 -5.69 -4.63 17.16
N LYS A 116 -5.01 -4.59 18.30
CA LYS A 116 -5.39 -3.74 19.43
C LYS A 116 -4.79 -2.32 19.38
N TYR A 117 -3.61 -2.17 18.79
CA TYR A 117 -2.85 -0.92 18.83
C TYR A 117 -2.46 -0.38 17.45
N LEU A 118 -1.88 -1.20 16.57
CA LEU A 118 -1.30 -0.70 15.33
C LEU A 118 -2.35 -0.35 14.29
N VAL A 119 -3.29 -1.24 14.01
CA VAL A 119 -4.37 -0.97 13.03
C VAL A 119 -5.30 0.16 13.49
N PRO A 120 -5.73 0.26 14.77
CA PRO A 120 -6.54 1.37 15.22
C PRO A 120 -5.89 2.74 15.11
N PHE A 121 -4.55 2.82 15.12
CA PHE A 121 -3.84 4.09 14.99
C PHE A 121 -3.38 4.38 13.55
N PHE A 122 -2.72 3.42 12.89
CA PHE A 122 -2.12 3.61 11.58
C PHE A 122 -2.99 3.17 10.41
N GLY A 123 -4.11 2.48 10.64
CA GLY A 123 -4.84 1.71 9.64
C GLY A 123 -5.14 2.46 8.34
N ASP A 124 -5.60 3.70 8.44
CA ASP A 124 -5.97 4.52 7.31
C ASP A 124 -4.80 5.26 6.64
N ILE A 125 -3.61 5.21 7.23
CA ILE A 125 -2.41 5.89 6.75
C ILE A 125 -1.71 5.00 5.72
N PHE A 126 -1.17 5.59 4.65
CA PHE A 126 -0.29 4.86 3.74
C PHE A 126 1.03 4.51 4.43
N VAL A 127 1.54 3.28 4.23
CA VAL A 127 2.79 2.85 4.88
C VAL A 127 3.97 3.75 4.56
N THR A 128 3.99 4.36 3.38
CA THR A 128 5.01 5.35 2.96
C THR A 128 4.87 6.73 3.59
N SER A 129 3.81 6.98 4.33
CA SER A 129 3.55 8.27 5.02
C SER A 129 3.75 8.17 6.52
N ILE A 130 4.23 7.04 7.02
CA ILE A 130 4.56 6.85 8.44
C ILE A 130 6.01 7.30 8.65
N ASP A 131 6.15 8.49 9.19
CA ASP A 131 7.41 9.12 9.53
C ASP A 131 7.70 9.10 11.04
N TYR A 132 8.83 9.67 11.43
CA TYR A 132 9.23 9.78 12.83
C TYR A 132 8.22 10.54 13.68
N GLU A 133 7.64 11.62 13.17
CA GLU A 133 6.64 12.41 13.89
C GLU A 133 5.38 11.57 14.17
N MET A 134 4.95 10.77 13.21
CA MET A 134 3.82 9.86 13.37
C MET A 134 4.11 8.77 14.42
N LEU A 135 5.34 8.25 14.46
CA LEU A 135 5.75 7.29 15.49
C LEU A 135 5.74 7.91 16.89
N GLN A 136 6.11 9.17 17.04
CA GLN A 136 6.00 9.91 18.29
C GLN A 136 4.54 10.12 18.72
N LYS A 137 3.65 10.44 17.77
CA LYS A 137 2.20 10.54 18.02
C LYS A 137 1.63 9.19 18.47
N PHE A 138 2.06 8.09 17.84
CA PHE A 138 1.68 6.75 18.25
C PHE A 138 2.15 6.40 19.67
N ALA A 139 3.37 6.77 20.04
CA ALA A 139 3.89 6.51 21.39
C ALA A 139 3.00 7.16 22.46
N ARG A 140 2.66 8.45 22.30
CA ARG A 140 1.75 9.18 23.20
C ARG A 140 0.33 8.58 23.22
N TRP A 141 -0.23 8.27 22.05
CA TRP A 141 -1.55 7.65 21.94
C TRP A 141 -1.60 6.28 22.62
N ARG A 142 -0.55 5.46 22.43
CA ARG A 142 -0.44 4.14 23.05
C ARG A 142 -0.41 4.22 24.57
N GLU A 143 0.37 5.14 25.13
CA GLU A 143 0.44 5.39 26.57
C GLU A 143 -0.91 5.79 27.13
N ALA A 144 -1.58 6.77 26.52
CA ALA A 144 -2.93 7.18 26.88
C ALA A 144 -3.93 6.02 26.82
N LYS A 145 -3.86 5.19 25.77
CA LYS A 145 -4.74 4.01 25.61
C LYS A 145 -4.47 2.93 26.65
N MET A 146 -3.24 2.80 27.13
CA MET A 146 -2.86 1.84 28.19
C MET A 146 -3.17 2.36 29.59
N GLY A 147 -3.40 3.67 29.76
CA GLY A 147 -3.57 4.33 31.05
C GLY A 147 -2.33 4.29 31.95
N ARG A 148 -1.17 3.96 31.39
CA ARG A 148 0.13 3.89 32.10
C ARG A 148 1.29 3.87 31.10
N GLU A 149 2.46 4.20 31.57
CA GLU A 149 3.71 4.03 30.81
C GLU A 149 3.95 2.54 30.45
N PRO A 150 4.21 2.22 29.18
CA PRO A 150 4.51 0.85 28.76
C PRO A 150 5.85 0.37 29.30
N ARG A 151 5.93 -0.85 29.80
CA ARG A 151 7.19 -1.49 30.14
C ARG A 151 8.05 -1.72 28.89
N SER A 152 9.38 -1.77 29.05
CA SER A 152 10.34 -2.02 27.95
C SER A 152 10.01 -3.29 27.15
N SER A 153 9.60 -4.38 27.80
CA SER A 153 9.18 -5.61 27.12
C SER A 153 7.95 -5.40 26.22
N THR A 154 6.99 -4.58 26.68
CA THR A 154 5.81 -4.21 25.89
C THR A 154 6.22 -3.36 24.66
N LEU A 155 7.11 -2.39 24.87
CA LEU A 155 7.65 -1.57 23.77
C LEU A 155 8.35 -2.43 22.73
N ASN A 156 9.21 -3.37 23.17
CA ASN A 156 9.92 -4.29 22.27
C ASN A 156 8.95 -5.15 21.45
N THR A 157 7.89 -5.68 22.06
CA THR A 157 6.87 -6.47 21.36
C THR A 157 6.13 -5.61 20.32
N HIS A 158 5.74 -4.37 20.68
CA HIS A 158 5.05 -3.46 19.75
C HIS A 158 5.95 -3.05 18.59
N ASN A 159 7.22 -2.72 18.86
CA ASN A 159 8.19 -2.35 17.82
C ASN A 159 8.48 -3.54 16.90
N SER A 160 8.61 -4.74 17.44
CA SER A 160 8.82 -5.96 16.64
C SER A 160 7.61 -6.26 15.73
N ALA A 161 6.40 -6.08 16.24
CA ALA A 161 5.17 -6.24 15.43
C ALA A 161 5.08 -5.18 14.31
N LEU A 162 5.44 -3.93 14.61
CA LEU A 162 5.47 -2.84 13.64
C LEU A 162 6.53 -3.08 12.56
N ASN A 163 7.77 -3.41 12.97
CA ASN A 163 8.85 -3.74 12.05
C ASN A 163 8.49 -4.92 11.14
N ARG A 164 7.80 -5.92 11.66
CA ARG A 164 7.34 -7.06 10.85
C ARG A 164 6.40 -6.64 9.74
N ILE A 165 5.52 -5.65 9.98
CA ILE A 165 4.63 -5.09 8.95
C ILE A 165 5.43 -4.29 7.93
N PHE A 166 6.41 -3.49 8.34
CA PHE A 166 7.27 -2.74 7.43
C PHE A 166 8.14 -3.67 6.57
N ASP A 167 8.72 -4.73 7.14
CA ASP A 167 9.45 -5.75 6.40
C ASP A 167 8.58 -6.41 5.32
N ASP A 168 7.32 -6.72 5.65
CA ASP A 168 6.35 -7.29 4.69
C ASP A 168 5.98 -6.26 3.61
N ALA A 169 5.85 -4.97 3.97
CA ALA A 169 5.61 -3.88 3.03
C ALA A 169 6.78 -3.72 2.05
N VAL A 170 8.02 -3.77 2.54
CA VAL A 170 9.24 -3.71 1.71
C VAL A 170 9.34 -4.94 0.79
N ALA A 171 9.16 -6.13 1.33
CA ALA A 171 9.21 -7.37 0.55
C ALA A 171 8.18 -7.43 -0.59
N ARG A 172 7.03 -6.75 -0.41
CA ARG A 172 5.96 -6.63 -1.42
C ARG A 172 6.12 -5.42 -2.34
N GLY A 173 7.11 -4.57 -2.14
CA GLY A 173 7.35 -3.35 -2.93
C GLY A 173 6.36 -2.22 -2.67
N TYR A 174 5.74 -2.17 -1.48
CA TYR A 174 4.85 -1.08 -1.06
C TYR A 174 5.59 0.05 -0.33
N MET A 175 6.83 -0.19 0.06
CA MET A 175 7.70 0.71 0.79
C MET A 175 9.16 0.43 0.44
N ASN A 176 10.05 1.41 0.55
CA ASN A 176 11.49 1.22 0.42
C ASN A 176 12.14 0.99 1.79
N LYS A 177 13.26 0.27 1.79
CA LYS A 177 14.01 -0.01 3.01
C LYS A 177 14.62 1.25 3.66
N SER A 178 14.77 2.33 2.89
CA SER A 178 15.32 3.63 3.33
C SER A 178 14.26 4.60 3.87
N GLN A 179 13.02 4.20 3.93
CA GLN A 179 11.93 4.92 4.58
C GLN A 179 11.68 4.31 5.96
#